data_f13d684dfa9db566bdce95462445e551
#
_entry.id   f13d684dfa9db566bdce95462445e551
#
_cell.length_a   1.000
_cell.length_b   1.000
_cell.length_c   1.000
_cell.angle_alpha   90.00
_cell.angle_beta   90.00
_cell.angle_gamma   90.00
#
_symmetry.space_group_name_H-M   'P 1'
#
loop_
_entity.id
_entity.type
_entity.pdbx_description
1 polymer ?
#
loop_
_entity_poly.entity_id
_entity_poly.type
_entity_poly.pdbx_seq_one_letter_code
_entity_poly.pdbx_strand_id
1 'polypeptide(L)'
;CINSIINQTYINYEIICVDDGSTDNTLKILKNLSINNSRLKAYSINHTGIPSVVKNYGLKLAKGEFLLILDSDDMITEYFLEKGIKYFQDNPVDIILYPIKFMFSNNNYKIIGGIYNNSLNISDVNYLGATNKIISGRDAFRFNIYNKLIGFPFYKKTIDKIINFNEESFNGDEYSFREHLLQAKKIAFIDTEFYVYNFNQESITKKIGVHHWDTWKTWFNLEKLAQKHNYEKKLIKKINKIRYSIYYELCIKFNKTEYLFSQNEKNIILNKILENKNHLSRINSIFDFLFYKCKDEKGKYIKFINKYTFYYKKIKGNNVFFEFKTNK
;
A
#
# COMPACT_ATOMS: atom_id res chain seq x y z
N CYS A 1 2.28 -2.30 19.62
CA CYS A 1 0.92 -2.02 19.15
C CYS A 1 -0.07 -1.89 20.30
N ILE A 2 -0.58 -2.97 20.91
CA ILE A 2 -1.69 -2.94 21.89
C ILE A 2 -1.42 -1.97 23.05
N ASN A 3 -0.21 -1.95 23.61
CA ASN A 3 0.15 -1.02 24.70
C ASN A 3 -0.01 0.44 24.28
N SER A 4 0.28 0.82 23.03
CA SER A 4 0.09 2.19 22.56
C SER A 4 -1.38 2.60 22.47
N ILE A 5 -2.30 1.61 22.36
CA ILE A 5 -3.74 1.85 22.39
C ILE A 5 -4.24 1.90 23.84
N ILE A 6 -3.79 0.99 24.68
CA ILE A 6 -4.21 0.96 26.11
C ILE A 6 -3.82 2.25 26.82
N ASN A 7 -2.69 2.84 26.47
CA ASN A 7 -2.15 4.09 27.06
C ASN A 7 -2.70 5.37 26.41
N GLN A 8 -3.72 5.30 25.55
CA GLN A 8 -4.36 6.50 25.01
C GLN A 8 -5.07 7.30 26.10
N THR A 9 -4.99 8.63 26.01
CA THR A 9 -5.72 9.54 26.91
C THR A 9 -7.22 9.47 26.74
N TYR A 10 -7.71 9.21 25.53
CA TYR A 10 -9.12 8.96 25.27
C TYR A 10 -9.49 7.53 25.68
N ILE A 11 -10.48 7.37 26.57
CA ILE A 11 -10.81 6.09 27.22
C ILE A 11 -12.00 5.35 26.63
N ASN A 12 -12.86 6.03 25.84
CA ASN A 12 -14.07 5.43 25.28
C ASN A 12 -13.82 4.79 23.92
N TYR A 13 -13.13 3.64 23.92
CA TYR A 13 -12.81 2.87 22.72
C TYR A 13 -12.95 1.37 22.97
N GLU A 14 -13.05 0.61 21.90
CA GLU A 14 -12.91 -0.84 21.86
C GLU A 14 -11.68 -1.23 21.03
N ILE A 15 -11.03 -2.36 21.38
CA ILE A 15 -9.95 -2.97 20.63
C ILE A 15 -10.43 -4.30 20.09
N ILE A 16 -10.40 -4.48 18.78
CA ILE A 16 -10.73 -5.74 18.12
C ILE A 16 -9.45 -6.30 17.53
N CYS A 17 -8.92 -7.35 18.16
CA CYS A 17 -7.75 -8.06 17.66
C CYS A 17 -8.22 -9.29 16.87
N VAL A 18 -7.75 -9.42 15.64
CA VAL A 18 -8.05 -10.56 14.77
C VAL A 18 -6.74 -11.28 14.45
N ASP A 19 -6.65 -12.53 14.89
CA ASP A 19 -5.53 -13.42 14.64
C ASP A 19 -5.79 -14.23 13.36
N ASP A 20 -4.88 -14.18 12.40
CA ASP A 20 -4.96 -14.91 11.11
C ASP A 20 -4.42 -16.34 11.23
N GLY A 21 -4.86 -17.07 12.27
CA GLY A 21 -4.48 -18.48 12.47
C GLY A 21 -3.01 -18.65 12.81
N SER A 22 -2.48 -17.81 13.71
CA SER A 22 -1.08 -17.90 14.17
C SER A 22 -0.77 -19.25 14.80
N THR A 23 0.42 -19.78 14.50
CA THR A 23 0.91 -21.06 15.06
C THR A 23 1.81 -20.88 16.28
N ASP A 24 2.11 -19.64 16.65
CA ASP A 24 2.91 -19.25 17.81
C ASP A 24 2.01 -18.88 19.02
N ASN A 25 2.57 -18.20 20.01
CA ASN A 25 1.84 -17.78 21.21
C ASN A 25 0.93 -16.56 21.01
N THR A 26 0.78 -16.02 19.82
CA THR A 26 0.03 -14.78 19.56
C THR A 26 -1.38 -14.84 20.10
N LEU A 27 -2.17 -15.84 19.71
CA LEU A 27 -3.56 -15.97 20.17
C LEU A 27 -3.67 -16.13 21.69
N LYS A 28 -2.72 -16.86 22.33
CA LYS A 28 -2.69 -17.02 23.80
C LYS A 28 -2.43 -15.69 24.49
N ILE A 29 -1.50 -14.88 23.96
CA ILE A 29 -1.20 -13.53 24.47
C ILE A 29 -2.43 -12.63 24.35
N LEU A 30 -3.10 -12.63 23.19
CA LEU A 30 -4.30 -11.83 22.95
C LEU A 30 -5.43 -12.19 23.90
N LYS A 31 -5.67 -13.48 24.14
CA LYS A 31 -6.68 -13.98 25.11
C LYS A 31 -6.35 -13.53 26.53
N ASN A 32 -5.09 -13.62 26.96
CA ASN A 32 -4.68 -13.16 28.29
C ASN A 32 -4.88 -11.64 28.45
N LEU A 33 -4.56 -10.86 27.42
CA LEU A 33 -4.79 -9.41 27.43
C LEU A 33 -6.29 -9.07 27.49
N SER A 34 -7.15 -9.86 26.85
CA SER A 34 -8.60 -9.66 26.87
C SER A 34 -9.25 -9.96 28.23
N ILE A 35 -8.67 -10.84 29.02
CA ILE A 35 -9.12 -11.12 30.40
C ILE A 35 -8.88 -9.89 31.29
N ASN A 36 -7.74 -9.24 31.12
CA ASN A 36 -7.32 -8.11 31.94
C ASN A 36 -7.80 -6.74 31.43
N ASN A 37 -8.40 -6.68 30.23
CA ASN A 37 -8.90 -5.44 29.64
C ASN A 37 -10.24 -5.66 28.94
N SER A 38 -11.33 -5.25 29.57
CA SER A 38 -12.70 -5.41 29.05
C SER A 38 -12.95 -4.73 27.70
N ARG A 39 -12.13 -3.73 27.33
CA ARG A 39 -12.21 -3.04 26.03
C ARG A 39 -11.59 -3.86 24.89
N LEU A 40 -10.77 -4.89 25.20
CA LEU A 40 -10.08 -5.72 24.21
C LEU A 40 -10.85 -7.02 23.98
N LYS A 41 -11.09 -7.32 22.71
CA LYS A 41 -11.68 -8.60 22.25
C LYS A 41 -10.72 -9.25 21.26
N ALA A 42 -10.43 -10.52 21.50
CA ALA A 42 -9.56 -11.33 20.66
C ALA A 42 -10.39 -12.36 19.87
N TYR A 43 -10.21 -12.37 18.57
CA TYR A 43 -10.82 -13.30 17.62
C TYR A 43 -9.72 -14.03 16.85
N SER A 44 -10.02 -15.24 16.38
CA SER A 44 -9.12 -15.98 15.48
C SER A 44 -9.93 -16.50 14.30
N ILE A 45 -9.34 -16.44 13.12
CA ILE A 45 -9.87 -17.00 11.89
C ILE A 45 -8.90 -18.04 11.34
N ASN A 46 -9.34 -18.84 10.38
CA ASN A 46 -8.44 -19.72 9.64
C ASN A 46 -7.42 -18.89 8.88
N HIS A 47 -6.18 -19.34 8.83
CA HIS A 47 -5.10 -18.64 8.15
C HIS A 47 -5.43 -18.35 6.67
N THR A 48 -5.41 -17.09 6.31
CA THR A 48 -5.70 -16.62 4.95
C THR A 48 -4.47 -16.09 4.23
N GLY A 49 -3.51 -15.55 4.98
CA GLY A 49 -2.33 -14.86 4.44
C GLY A 49 -2.65 -13.57 3.70
N ILE A 50 -3.90 -13.07 3.79
CA ILE A 50 -4.38 -11.86 3.10
C ILE A 50 -4.79 -10.82 4.15
N PRO A 51 -4.00 -9.75 4.38
CA PRO A 51 -4.28 -8.74 5.41
C PRO A 51 -5.68 -8.12 5.27
N SER A 52 -6.16 -7.92 4.03
CA SER A 52 -7.48 -7.36 3.76
C SER A 52 -8.62 -8.20 4.34
N VAL A 53 -8.52 -9.54 4.30
CA VAL A 53 -9.52 -10.46 4.88
C VAL A 53 -9.61 -10.27 6.39
N VAL A 54 -8.45 -10.20 7.04
CA VAL A 54 -8.35 -9.98 8.49
C VAL A 54 -8.94 -8.63 8.89
N LYS A 55 -8.58 -7.56 8.16
CA LYS A 55 -9.11 -6.20 8.36
C LYS A 55 -10.63 -6.18 8.19
N ASN A 56 -11.18 -6.80 7.14
CA ASN A 56 -12.62 -6.89 6.89
C ASN A 56 -13.37 -7.66 7.97
N TYR A 57 -12.77 -8.73 8.50
CA TYR A 57 -13.38 -9.45 9.61
C TYR A 57 -13.50 -8.56 10.85
N GLY A 58 -12.44 -7.81 11.22
CA GLY A 58 -12.47 -6.85 12.31
C GLY A 58 -13.49 -5.74 12.12
N LEU A 59 -13.61 -5.20 10.91
CA LEU A 59 -14.57 -4.16 10.56
C LEU A 59 -16.03 -4.59 10.76
N LYS A 60 -16.38 -5.85 10.47
CA LYS A 60 -17.73 -6.41 10.71
C LYS A 60 -18.10 -6.45 12.18
N LEU A 61 -17.11 -6.51 13.06
CA LEU A 61 -17.30 -6.59 14.51
C LEU A 61 -17.29 -5.21 15.18
N ALA A 62 -16.74 -4.20 14.53
CA ALA A 62 -16.55 -2.86 15.06
C ALA A 62 -17.89 -2.15 15.30
N LYS A 63 -18.06 -1.55 16.48
CA LYS A 63 -19.27 -0.83 16.91
C LYS A 63 -19.04 0.68 17.06
N GLY A 64 -17.79 1.13 17.13
CA GLY A 64 -17.41 2.51 17.34
C GLY A 64 -17.90 3.44 16.24
N GLU A 65 -18.13 4.71 16.55
CA GLU A 65 -18.46 5.77 15.58
C GLU A 65 -17.26 6.14 14.71
N PHE A 66 -16.06 5.92 15.22
CA PHE A 66 -14.80 6.16 14.51
C PHE A 66 -14.02 4.86 14.38
N LEU A 67 -13.27 4.72 13.30
CA LEU A 67 -12.53 3.50 12.97
C LEU A 67 -11.05 3.82 12.72
N LEU A 68 -10.19 3.17 13.48
CA LEU A 68 -8.75 3.14 13.27
C LEU A 68 -8.33 1.70 12.99
N ILE A 69 -7.67 1.47 11.87
CA ILE A 69 -7.15 0.14 11.51
C ILE A 69 -5.63 0.18 11.68
N LEU A 70 -5.12 -0.51 12.67
CA LEU A 70 -3.73 -0.47 13.09
C LEU A 70 -3.08 -1.82 12.80
N ASP A 71 -1.93 -1.82 12.14
CA ASP A 71 -1.16 -3.03 11.91
C ASP A 71 -0.44 -3.45 13.20
N SER A 72 -0.29 -4.76 13.41
CA SER A 72 0.13 -5.33 14.70
C SER A 72 1.56 -4.99 15.12
N ASP A 73 2.40 -4.58 14.19
CA ASP A 73 3.79 -4.16 14.40
C ASP A 73 3.97 -2.65 14.55
N ASP A 74 2.88 -1.86 14.39
CA ASP A 74 2.89 -0.41 14.45
C ASP A 74 2.32 0.15 15.76
N MET A 75 2.40 1.46 15.96
CA MET A 75 1.94 2.15 17.16
C MET A 75 1.32 3.50 16.82
N ILE A 76 0.63 4.09 17.81
CA ILE A 76 0.14 5.47 17.77
C ILE A 76 0.66 6.26 18.96
N THR A 77 0.80 7.58 18.81
CA THR A 77 1.20 8.47 19.90
C THR A 77 0.08 8.67 20.91
N GLU A 78 0.40 9.13 22.11
CA GLU A 78 -0.45 9.10 23.31
C GLU A 78 -1.80 9.83 23.15
N TYR A 79 -1.82 10.97 22.46
CA TYR A 79 -3.03 11.79 22.28
C TYR A 79 -3.73 11.58 20.93
N PHE A 80 -3.35 10.54 20.18
CA PHE A 80 -3.82 10.30 18.83
C PHE A 80 -5.36 10.22 18.73
N LEU A 81 -5.99 9.41 19.58
CA LEU A 81 -7.45 9.26 19.58
C LEU A 81 -8.14 10.53 20.05
N GLU A 82 -7.69 11.14 21.15
CA GLU A 82 -8.28 12.36 21.72
C GLU A 82 -8.28 13.50 20.71
N LYS A 83 -7.14 13.78 20.09
CA LYS A 83 -7.00 14.86 19.10
C LYS A 83 -7.86 14.62 17.87
N GLY A 84 -7.90 13.37 17.37
CA GLY A 84 -8.70 13.03 16.21
C GLY A 84 -10.19 13.12 16.46
N ILE A 85 -10.66 12.58 17.58
CA ILE A 85 -12.07 12.63 17.96
C ILE A 85 -12.52 14.06 18.17
N LYS A 86 -11.74 14.86 18.89
CA LYS A 86 -12.02 16.30 19.04
C LYS A 86 -12.10 16.99 17.68
N TYR A 87 -11.18 16.70 16.77
CA TYR A 87 -11.21 17.30 15.45
C TYR A 87 -12.47 16.92 14.66
N PHE A 88 -12.93 15.65 14.72
CA PHE A 88 -14.17 15.21 14.10
C PHE A 88 -15.41 15.89 14.69
N GLN A 89 -15.40 16.18 15.99
CA GLN A 89 -16.49 16.91 16.67
C GLN A 89 -16.55 18.37 16.22
N ASP A 90 -15.40 19.01 16.06
CA ASP A 90 -15.29 20.42 15.70
C ASP A 90 -15.44 20.66 14.18
N ASN A 91 -15.23 19.63 13.35
CA ASN A 91 -15.18 19.76 11.89
C ASN A 91 -15.99 18.67 11.19
N PRO A 92 -16.81 19.01 10.17
CA PRO A 92 -17.61 18.05 9.40
C PRO A 92 -16.74 17.37 8.32
N VAL A 93 -15.81 16.50 8.74
CA VAL A 93 -14.93 15.73 7.86
C VAL A 93 -15.20 14.22 8.01
N ASP A 94 -14.87 13.45 7.00
CA ASP A 94 -15.09 12.00 6.94
C ASP A 94 -13.84 11.21 7.27
N ILE A 95 -12.67 11.75 6.91
CA ILE A 95 -11.36 11.14 7.16
C ILE A 95 -10.41 12.20 7.69
N ILE A 96 -9.65 11.83 8.69
CA ILE A 96 -8.47 12.58 9.14
C ILE A 96 -7.23 11.80 8.74
N LEU A 97 -6.25 12.48 8.16
CA LEU A 97 -4.94 11.91 7.86
C LEU A 97 -3.91 12.42 8.86
N TYR A 98 -3.21 11.49 9.49
CA TYR A 98 -2.09 11.76 10.38
C TYR A 98 -0.75 11.56 9.67
N PRO A 99 0.29 12.30 10.03
CA PRO A 99 1.64 12.03 9.55
C PRO A 99 2.13 10.69 10.06
N ILE A 100 3.03 10.08 9.27
CA ILE A 100 3.65 8.80 9.59
C ILE A 100 5.07 9.07 10.09
N LYS A 101 5.37 8.57 11.29
CA LYS A 101 6.70 8.56 11.87
C LYS A 101 7.33 7.19 11.63
N PHE A 102 8.27 7.11 10.71
CA PHE A 102 9.02 5.88 10.43
C PHE A 102 10.12 5.70 11.47
N MET A 103 10.07 4.61 12.23
CA MET A 103 11.09 4.25 13.21
C MET A 103 12.02 3.20 12.63
N PHE A 104 13.33 3.41 12.73
CA PHE A 104 14.36 2.48 12.29
C PHE A 104 15.04 1.81 13.47
N SER A 105 15.69 0.66 13.24
CA SER A 105 16.32 -0.17 14.27
C SER A 105 17.40 0.53 15.10
N ASN A 106 17.94 1.65 14.64
CA ASN A 106 18.94 2.49 15.33
C ASN A 106 18.33 3.66 16.11
N ASN A 107 17.03 3.64 16.41
CA ASN A 107 16.25 4.72 17.02
C ASN A 107 16.19 6.02 16.22
N ASN A 108 16.69 6.04 14.99
CA ASN A 108 16.46 7.15 14.09
C ASN A 108 15.01 7.11 13.57
N TYR A 109 14.47 8.27 13.23
CA TYR A 109 13.14 8.36 12.66
C TYR A 109 13.06 9.36 11.51
N LYS A 110 12.06 9.17 10.65
CA LYS A 110 11.63 10.14 9.65
C LYS A 110 10.14 10.40 9.80
N ILE A 111 9.71 11.65 9.63
CA ILE A 111 8.30 12.03 9.65
C ILE A 111 7.90 12.46 8.24
N ILE A 112 6.82 11.88 7.73
CA ILE A 112 6.27 12.21 6.42
C ILE A 112 4.76 12.36 6.56
N GLY A 113 4.20 13.41 6.02
CA GLY A 113 2.76 13.61 5.99
C GLY A 113 2.37 14.93 5.34
N GLY A 114 1.09 15.07 4.99
CA GLY A 114 0.53 16.29 4.43
C GLY A 114 0.37 16.30 2.92
N ILE A 115 0.09 17.49 2.39
CA ILE A 115 -0.09 17.76 0.97
C ILE A 115 1.14 18.50 0.45
N TYR A 116 1.71 18.03 -0.62
CA TYR A 116 2.95 18.53 -1.20
C TYR A 116 2.71 19.18 -2.56
N ASN A 117 3.47 20.23 -2.85
CA ASN A 117 3.40 20.90 -4.17
C ASN A 117 3.96 20.03 -5.30
N ASN A 118 5.01 19.27 -5.01
CA ASN A 118 5.67 18.37 -5.95
C ASN A 118 5.50 16.91 -5.53
N SER A 119 5.64 15.97 -6.48
CA SER A 119 5.68 14.54 -6.17
C SER A 119 6.88 14.23 -5.30
N LEU A 120 6.65 13.50 -4.21
CA LEU A 120 7.70 13.12 -3.27
C LEU A 120 8.40 11.84 -3.68
N ASN A 121 9.71 11.82 -3.42
CA ASN A 121 10.47 10.60 -3.29
C ASN A 121 10.59 10.32 -1.79
N ILE A 122 9.97 9.24 -1.30
CA ILE A 122 9.87 8.93 0.13
C ILE A 122 11.26 8.77 0.80
N SER A 123 12.28 8.44 0.00
CA SER A 123 13.66 8.30 0.49
C SER A 123 14.30 9.60 0.97
N ASP A 124 13.82 10.76 0.50
CA ASP A 124 14.59 12.00 0.62
C ASP A 124 14.05 13.00 1.65
N VAL A 125 12.94 12.67 2.35
CA VAL A 125 12.20 13.71 3.08
C VAL A 125 11.98 13.37 4.55
N ASN A 126 12.40 14.30 5.40
CA ASN A 126 11.93 14.44 6.77
C ASN A 126 11.12 15.75 6.85
N TYR A 127 9.89 15.75 6.31
CA TYR A 127 9.13 16.99 6.11
C TYR A 127 7.63 16.76 6.20
N LEU A 128 6.96 17.65 6.92
CA LEU A 128 5.51 17.78 6.89
C LEU A 128 5.11 18.74 5.75
N GLY A 129 4.25 18.24 4.86
CA GLY A 129 3.62 19.08 3.84
C GLY A 129 2.60 20.03 4.45
N ALA A 130 1.84 20.73 3.62
CA ALA A 130 0.78 21.60 4.09
C ALA A 130 -0.26 20.83 4.89
N THR A 131 -0.44 21.21 6.15
CA THR A 131 -1.42 20.71 7.11
C THR A 131 -2.55 21.74 7.28
N ASN A 132 -3.58 21.43 8.07
CA ASN A 132 -4.72 22.32 8.31
C ASN A 132 -5.53 22.71 7.05
N LYS A 133 -5.53 21.83 6.04
CA LYS A 133 -6.38 21.98 4.85
C LYS A 133 -7.46 20.90 4.84
N ILE A 134 -8.67 21.31 4.50
CA ILE A 134 -9.77 20.40 4.17
C ILE A 134 -9.87 20.31 2.65
N ILE A 135 -9.80 19.12 2.11
CA ILE A 135 -9.89 18.86 0.66
C ILE A 135 -11.02 17.88 0.35
N SER A 136 -11.46 17.88 -0.90
CA SER A 136 -12.41 16.89 -1.38
C SER A 136 -11.75 15.51 -1.52
N GLY A 137 -12.55 14.43 -1.38
CA GLY A 137 -12.05 13.08 -1.63
C GLY A 137 -11.54 12.90 -3.05
N ARG A 138 -12.18 13.57 -4.03
CA ARG A 138 -11.73 13.58 -5.43
C ARG A 138 -10.30 14.16 -5.58
N ASP A 139 -10.01 15.26 -4.88
CA ASP A 139 -8.68 15.85 -4.91
C ASP A 139 -7.66 15.01 -4.13
N ALA A 140 -8.08 14.43 -2.99
CA ALA A 140 -7.24 13.55 -2.20
C ALA A 140 -6.80 12.31 -2.99
N PHE A 141 -7.72 11.65 -3.69
CA PHE A 141 -7.41 10.54 -4.60
C PHE A 141 -6.37 10.97 -5.65
N ARG A 142 -6.63 12.07 -6.35
CA ARG A 142 -5.73 12.61 -7.37
C ARG A 142 -4.35 12.91 -6.80
N PHE A 143 -4.27 13.60 -5.67
CA PHE A 143 -2.99 13.94 -5.04
C PHE A 143 -2.23 12.70 -4.60
N ASN A 144 -2.93 11.68 -4.08
CA ASN A 144 -2.29 10.43 -3.68
C ASN A 144 -1.71 9.67 -4.90
N ILE A 145 -2.44 9.58 -6.03
CA ILE A 145 -1.92 8.99 -7.27
C ILE A 145 -0.65 9.70 -7.77
N TYR A 146 -0.53 11.00 -7.53
CA TYR A 146 0.67 11.77 -7.88
C TYR A 146 1.74 11.77 -6.79
N ASN A 147 1.61 10.97 -5.72
CA ASN A 147 2.48 10.99 -4.54
C ASN A 147 2.61 12.37 -3.90
N LYS A 148 1.51 13.14 -3.89
CA LYS A 148 1.42 14.48 -3.31
C LYS A 148 0.61 14.51 -2.02
N LEU A 149 0.02 13.41 -1.63
CA LEU A 149 -0.73 13.24 -0.38
C LEU A 149 -0.22 11.99 0.32
N ILE A 150 0.25 12.14 1.54
CA ILE A 150 0.70 11.04 2.41
C ILE A 150 0.09 11.24 3.79
N GLY A 151 -0.42 10.19 4.38
CA GLY A 151 -0.95 10.19 5.74
C GLY A 151 -1.64 8.90 6.09
N PHE A 152 -1.72 8.62 7.39
CA PHE A 152 -2.40 7.46 7.93
C PHE A 152 -3.86 7.82 8.27
N PRO A 153 -4.85 7.04 7.82
CA PRO A 153 -6.25 7.44 7.93
C PRO A 153 -6.88 7.05 9.27
N PHE A 154 -7.66 7.99 9.82
CA PHE A 154 -8.64 7.77 10.87
C PHE A 154 -10.00 8.12 10.31
N TYR A 155 -10.95 7.20 10.38
CA TYR A 155 -12.21 7.27 9.66
C TYR A 155 -13.39 7.60 10.57
N LYS A 156 -14.36 8.36 10.07
CA LYS A 156 -15.68 8.44 10.65
C LYS A 156 -16.58 7.35 10.06
N LYS A 157 -17.25 6.55 10.90
CA LYS A 157 -18.02 5.37 10.49
C LYS A 157 -19.26 5.69 9.65
N THR A 158 -19.73 6.92 9.57
CA THR A 158 -20.80 7.32 8.62
C THR A 158 -20.47 7.03 7.16
N ILE A 159 -19.21 6.68 6.88
CA ILE A 159 -18.73 6.11 5.63
C ILE A 159 -19.00 4.56 5.58
N ASP A 160 -19.87 4.02 6.42
CA ASP A 160 -20.07 2.57 6.68
C ASP A 160 -20.28 1.67 5.48
N LYS A 161 -20.78 2.19 4.38
CA LYS A 161 -20.91 1.43 3.14
C LYS A 161 -19.59 1.33 2.36
N ILE A 162 -18.55 1.95 2.86
CA ILE A 162 -17.39 2.35 2.07
C ILE A 162 -16.10 1.73 2.59
N ILE A 163 -15.93 1.56 3.91
CA ILE A 163 -14.70 0.98 4.47
C ILE A 163 -14.76 -0.54 4.33
N ASN A 164 -14.26 -1.01 3.22
CA ASN A 164 -14.02 -2.43 2.96
C ASN A 164 -12.68 -2.55 2.24
N PHE A 165 -11.90 -3.56 2.58
CA PHE A 165 -10.60 -3.78 1.97
C PHE A 165 -10.71 -4.76 0.82
N ASN A 166 -10.07 -4.45 -0.29
CA ASN A 166 -10.01 -5.32 -1.46
C ASN A 166 -9.19 -6.58 -1.14
N GLU A 167 -9.79 -7.75 -1.32
CA GLU A 167 -9.20 -9.05 -1.02
C GLU A 167 -8.55 -9.73 -2.25
N GLU A 168 -8.60 -9.10 -3.43
CA GLU A 168 -8.11 -9.69 -4.68
C GLU A 168 -6.59 -9.71 -4.81
N SER A 169 -5.89 -8.89 -4.00
CA SER A 169 -4.43 -8.80 -4.05
C SER A 169 -3.84 -8.66 -2.67
N PHE A 170 -2.59 -9.06 -2.55
CA PHE A 170 -1.82 -8.95 -1.30
C PHE A 170 -1.73 -7.50 -0.79
N ASN A 171 -1.61 -6.52 -1.69
CA ASN A 171 -1.63 -5.09 -1.37
C ASN A 171 -2.99 -4.44 -1.65
N GLY A 172 -4.07 -5.15 -1.39
CA GLY A 172 -5.43 -4.65 -1.56
C GLY A 172 -5.76 -3.45 -0.68
N ASP A 173 -5.06 -3.28 0.43
CA ASP A 173 -5.13 -2.11 1.30
C ASP A 173 -4.68 -0.82 0.60
N GLU A 174 -3.70 -0.87 -0.30
CA GLU A 174 -3.30 0.28 -1.12
C GLU A 174 -4.42 0.74 -2.06
N TYR A 175 -5.14 -0.22 -2.68
CA TYR A 175 -6.32 0.10 -3.48
C TYR A 175 -7.39 0.72 -2.61
N SER A 176 -7.72 0.04 -1.50
CA SER A 176 -8.83 0.42 -0.63
C SER A 176 -8.62 1.79 0.02
N PHE A 177 -7.41 2.10 0.46
CA PHE A 177 -7.09 3.42 0.97
C PHE A 177 -7.44 4.52 -0.06
N ARG A 178 -7.06 4.35 -1.32
CA ARG A 178 -7.36 5.31 -2.39
C ARG A 178 -8.84 5.38 -2.72
N GLU A 179 -9.53 4.24 -2.69
CA GLU A 179 -10.98 4.18 -2.86
C GLU A 179 -11.69 4.90 -1.72
N HIS A 180 -11.29 4.69 -0.47
CA HIS A 180 -11.83 5.40 0.69
C HIS A 180 -11.61 6.91 0.59
N LEU A 181 -10.41 7.36 0.16
CA LEU A 181 -10.18 8.78 -0.11
C LEU A 181 -11.19 9.32 -1.13
N LEU A 182 -11.39 8.62 -2.25
CA LEU A 182 -12.30 9.06 -3.32
C LEU A 182 -13.75 9.16 -2.85
N GLN A 183 -14.17 8.26 -1.98
CA GLN A 183 -15.56 8.19 -1.50
C GLN A 183 -15.87 9.19 -0.40
N ALA A 184 -14.86 9.67 0.32
CA ALA A 184 -15.03 10.71 1.34
C ALA A 184 -15.44 12.05 0.71
N LYS A 185 -16.35 12.77 1.36
CA LYS A 185 -16.71 14.14 0.94
C LYS A 185 -15.62 15.13 1.32
N LYS A 186 -15.14 15.04 2.56
CA LYS A 186 -14.13 15.94 3.12
C LYS A 186 -13.07 15.18 3.88
N ILE A 187 -11.82 15.52 3.62
CA ILE A 187 -10.65 14.95 4.25
C ILE A 187 -9.82 16.07 4.84
N ALA A 188 -9.44 15.93 6.10
CA ALA A 188 -8.55 16.84 6.79
C ALA A 188 -7.18 16.20 7.03
N PHE A 189 -6.21 17.04 7.35
CA PHE A 189 -4.88 16.64 7.78
C PHE A 189 -4.55 17.32 9.12
N ILE A 190 -4.12 16.54 10.11
CA ILE A 190 -3.64 17.07 11.40
C ILE A 190 -2.21 16.59 11.65
N ASP A 191 -1.39 17.43 12.29
CA ASP A 191 0.07 17.25 12.41
C ASP A 191 0.57 17.18 13.86
N THR A 192 -0.36 17.08 14.82
CA THR A 192 -0.03 17.12 16.25
C THR A 192 0.30 15.74 16.84
N GLU A 193 -0.10 14.66 16.16
CA GLU A 193 0.08 13.28 16.59
C GLU A 193 0.54 12.42 15.41
N PHE A 194 1.05 11.20 15.66
CA PHE A 194 1.68 10.38 14.65
C PHE A 194 1.19 8.93 14.70
N TYR A 195 1.00 8.37 13.50
CA TYR A 195 1.09 6.94 13.30
C TYR A 195 2.56 6.57 13.27
N VAL A 196 2.98 5.61 14.09
CA VAL A 196 4.39 5.21 14.23
C VAL A 196 4.58 3.88 13.51
N TYR A 197 5.17 3.96 12.33
CA TYR A 197 5.51 2.79 11.52
C TYR A 197 6.86 2.22 11.97
N ASN A 198 6.86 0.99 12.47
CA ASN A 198 8.08 0.28 12.81
C ASN A 198 8.67 -0.40 11.59
N PHE A 199 9.89 0.00 11.23
CA PHE A 199 10.59 -0.62 10.12
C PHE A 199 11.13 -1.99 10.52
N ASN A 200 10.32 -3.03 10.30
CA ASN A 200 10.71 -4.41 10.56
C ASN A 200 11.30 -5.05 9.30
N GLN A 201 12.53 -5.61 9.40
CA GLN A 201 13.16 -6.33 8.29
C GLN A 201 12.48 -7.67 8.00
N GLU A 202 11.83 -8.27 8.99
CA GLU A 202 11.10 -9.54 8.89
C GLU A 202 9.68 -9.39 8.31
N SER A 203 9.26 -8.17 7.97
CA SER A 203 7.94 -7.90 7.41
C SER A 203 7.65 -8.77 6.18
N ILE A 204 6.43 -9.29 6.09
CA ILE A 204 5.95 -10.12 4.99
C ILE A 204 6.07 -9.43 3.62
N THR A 205 6.01 -8.10 3.59
CA THR A 205 6.20 -7.30 2.36
C THR A 205 7.63 -7.37 1.81
N LYS A 206 8.61 -7.76 2.64
CA LYS A 206 10.02 -7.91 2.26
C LYS A 206 10.38 -9.34 1.90
N LYS A 207 9.65 -10.33 2.39
CA LYS A 207 9.85 -11.75 2.06
C LYS A 207 9.27 -12.02 0.67
N ILE A 208 10.13 -12.45 -0.27
CA ILE A 208 9.70 -12.73 -1.64
C ILE A 208 8.83 -13.99 -1.65
N GLY A 209 7.58 -13.86 -2.07
CA GLY A 209 6.61 -14.94 -2.19
C GLY A 209 5.71 -14.77 -3.42
N VAL A 210 4.99 -15.80 -3.80
CA VAL A 210 4.09 -15.84 -4.98
C VAL A 210 3.05 -14.71 -4.97
N HIS A 211 2.64 -14.23 -3.80
CA HIS A 211 1.67 -13.14 -3.63
C HIS A 211 2.15 -11.79 -4.20
N HIS A 212 3.45 -11.57 -4.31
CA HIS A 212 3.97 -10.31 -4.89
C HIS A 212 3.52 -10.10 -6.34
N TRP A 213 3.26 -11.18 -7.07
CA TRP A 213 2.83 -11.09 -8.47
C TRP A 213 1.34 -10.80 -8.65
N ASP A 214 0.59 -10.54 -7.56
CA ASP A 214 -0.79 -10.02 -7.60
C ASP A 214 -0.84 -8.49 -7.47
N THR A 215 0.23 -7.82 -7.09
CA THR A 215 0.26 -6.37 -6.80
C THR A 215 -0.16 -5.49 -7.98
N TRP A 216 -0.06 -5.98 -9.21
CA TRP A 216 -0.54 -5.28 -10.40
C TRP A 216 -2.07 -5.07 -10.39
N LYS A 217 -2.83 -5.95 -9.72
CA LYS A 217 -4.30 -5.87 -9.65
C LYS A 217 -4.76 -4.58 -8.98
N THR A 218 -4.04 -4.12 -7.97
CA THR A 218 -4.28 -2.84 -7.31
C THR A 218 -4.33 -1.69 -8.31
N TRP A 219 -3.33 -1.56 -9.16
CA TRP A 219 -3.26 -0.47 -10.13
C TRP A 219 -4.19 -0.64 -11.32
N PHE A 220 -4.51 -1.88 -11.69
CA PHE A 220 -5.55 -2.19 -12.66
C PHE A 220 -6.94 -1.76 -12.17
N ASN A 221 -7.26 -2.06 -10.90
CA ASN A 221 -8.51 -1.66 -10.29
C ASN A 221 -8.58 -0.14 -10.10
N LEU A 222 -7.47 0.52 -9.75
CA LEU A 222 -7.39 1.99 -9.67
C LEU A 222 -7.61 2.67 -11.03
N GLU A 223 -7.16 2.08 -12.13
CA GLU A 223 -7.47 2.61 -13.46
C GLU A 223 -8.97 2.54 -13.74
N LYS A 224 -9.59 1.39 -13.49
CA LYS A 224 -11.06 1.23 -13.65
C LYS A 224 -11.83 2.21 -12.76
N LEU A 225 -11.38 2.38 -11.52
CA LEU A 225 -12.00 3.32 -10.59
C LEU A 225 -11.90 4.75 -11.10
N ALA A 226 -10.72 5.18 -11.58
CA ALA A 226 -10.52 6.50 -12.14
C ALA A 226 -11.38 6.74 -13.41
N GLN A 227 -11.52 5.73 -14.27
CA GLN A 227 -12.39 5.78 -15.44
C GLN A 227 -13.88 5.90 -15.04
N LYS A 228 -14.34 5.07 -14.11
CA LYS A 228 -15.71 5.07 -13.58
C LYS A 228 -16.10 6.44 -13.02
N HIS A 229 -15.17 7.14 -12.38
CA HIS A 229 -15.39 8.46 -11.77
C HIS A 229 -15.01 9.64 -12.70
N ASN A 230 -14.84 9.39 -14.00
CA ASN A 230 -14.58 10.42 -15.02
C ASN A 230 -13.40 11.34 -14.68
N TYR A 231 -12.27 10.76 -14.28
CA TYR A 231 -11.04 11.53 -14.11
C TYR A 231 -10.43 11.90 -15.47
N GLU A 232 -9.66 12.99 -15.46
CA GLU A 232 -8.97 13.50 -16.64
C GLU A 232 -8.00 12.48 -17.27
N LYS A 233 -7.88 12.49 -18.59
CA LYS A 233 -7.00 11.58 -19.34
C LYS A 233 -5.55 11.58 -18.84
N LYS A 234 -5.08 12.71 -18.28
CA LYS A 234 -3.73 12.84 -17.71
C LYS A 234 -3.53 11.93 -16.49
N LEU A 235 -4.52 11.84 -15.59
CA LEU A 235 -4.47 10.96 -14.42
C LEU A 235 -4.48 9.49 -14.85
N ILE A 236 -5.37 9.12 -15.77
CA ILE A 236 -5.46 7.75 -16.31
C ILE A 236 -4.13 7.35 -16.97
N LYS A 237 -3.52 8.24 -17.77
CA LYS A 237 -2.19 8.00 -18.33
C LYS A 237 -1.10 7.81 -17.26
N LYS A 238 -1.17 8.55 -16.14
CA LYS A 238 -0.24 8.37 -15.02
C LYS A 238 -0.42 6.98 -14.39
N ILE A 239 -1.65 6.55 -14.10
CA ILE A 239 -1.95 5.22 -13.56
C ILE A 239 -1.43 4.14 -14.51
N ASN A 240 -1.69 4.26 -15.81
CA ASN A 240 -1.19 3.32 -16.82
C ASN A 240 0.33 3.23 -16.83
N LYS A 241 1.04 4.36 -16.76
CA LYS A 241 2.51 4.34 -16.66
C LYS A 241 2.99 3.56 -15.43
N ILE A 242 2.33 3.72 -14.29
CA ILE A 242 2.67 2.97 -13.06
C ILE A 242 2.39 1.48 -13.27
N ARG A 243 1.26 1.09 -13.88
CA ARG A 243 0.95 -0.31 -14.20
C ARG A 243 2.03 -0.95 -15.07
N TYR A 244 2.48 -0.24 -16.11
CA TYR A 244 3.59 -0.74 -16.95
C TYR A 244 4.88 -0.90 -16.15
N SER A 245 5.22 0.09 -15.31
CA SER A 245 6.40 0.01 -14.43
C SER A 245 6.35 -1.26 -13.57
N ILE A 246 5.21 -1.49 -12.90
CA ILE A 246 4.99 -2.67 -12.05
C ILE A 246 5.13 -3.97 -12.86
N TYR A 247 4.53 -4.05 -14.05
CA TYR A 247 4.67 -5.22 -14.90
C TYR A 247 6.14 -5.56 -15.17
N TYR A 248 6.94 -4.56 -15.57
CA TYR A 248 8.37 -4.77 -15.82
C TYR A 248 9.15 -5.11 -14.56
N GLU A 249 8.86 -4.45 -13.45
CA GLU A 249 9.49 -4.74 -12.16
C GLU A 249 9.22 -6.18 -11.72
N LEU A 250 7.99 -6.68 -11.88
CA LEU A 250 7.63 -8.06 -11.59
C LEU A 250 8.34 -9.05 -12.52
N CYS A 251 8.46 -8.75 -13.81
CA CYS A 251 9.22 -9.58 -14.75
C CYS A 251 10.71 -9.64 -14.36
N ILE A 252 11.32 -8.49 -14.03
CA ILE A 252 12.72 -8.43 -13.60
C ILE A 252 12.90 -9.16 -12.27
N LYS A 253 11.99 -8.96 -11.33
CA LYS A 253 12.01 -9.63 -10.03
C LYS A 253 11.97 -11.14 -10.21
N PHE A 254 11.08 -11.66 -11.06
CA PHE A 254 11.01 -13.09 -11.36
C PHE A 254 12.33 -13.62 -11.91
N ASN A 255 12.87 -12.98 -12.94
CA ASN A 255 14.15 -13.38 -13.53
C ASN A 255 15.32 -13.42 -12.53
N LYS A 256 15.30 -12.52 -11.54
CA LYS A 256 16.36 -12.46 -10.51
C LYS A 256 16.17 -13.49 -9.38
N THR A 257 14.95 -13.95 -9.17
CA THR A 257 14.58 -14.75 -7.98
C THR A 257 13.92 -16.08 -8.32
N GLU A 258 13.83 -16.46 -9.61
CA GLU A 258 13.18 -17.71 -10.04
C GLU A 258 13.77 -18.96 -9.40
N TYR A 259 15.07 -18.92 -9.03
CA TYR A 259 15.76 -20.01 -8.35
C TYR A 259 15.25 -20.28 -6.92
N LEU A 260 14.55 -19.31 -6.31
CA LEU A 260 13.95 -19.43 -4.97
C LEU A 260 12.63 -20.22 -4.96
N PHE A 261 12.05 -20.49 -6.14
CA PHE A 261 10.72 -21.07 -6.28
C PHE A 261 10.75 -22.49 -6.81
N SER A 262 9.86 -23.34 -6.27
CA SER A 262 9.56 -24.65 -6.84
C SER A 262 8.97 -24.52 -8.27
N GLN A 263 8.97 -25.60 -9.04
CA GLN A 263 8.43 -25.59 -10.39
C GLN A 263 6.93 -25.20 -10.42
N ASN A 264 6.17 -25.64 -9.43
CA ASN A 264 4.74 -25.29 -9.32
C ASN A 264 4.56 -23.78 -9.07
N GLU A 265 5.32 -23.20 -8.15
CA GLU A 265 5.28 -21.75 -7.87
C GLU A 265 5.71 -20.93 -9.08
N LYS A 266 6.74 -21.36 -9.81
CA LYS A 266 7.14 -20.73 -11.09
C LYS A 266 6.00 -20.68 -12.10
N ASN A 267 5.27 -21.78 -12.25
CA ASN A 267 4.12 -21.84 -13.14
C ASN A 267 3.01 -20.88 -12.70
N ILE A 268 2.73 -20.81 -11.40
CA ILE A 268 1.74 -19.86 -10.85
C ILE A 268 2.19 -18.42 -11.12
N ILE A 269 3.44 -18.08 -10.87
CA ILE A 269 3.98 -16.74 -11.10
C ILE A 269 3.91 -16.35 -12.58
N LEU A 270 4.31 -17.26 -13.47
CA LEU A 270 4.23 -17.02 -14.92
C LEU A 270 2.80 -16.77 -15.38
N ASN A 271 1.83 -17.53 -14.88
CA ASN A 271 0.41 -17.29 -15.18
C ASN A 271 -0.04 -15.91 -14.71
N LYS A 272 0.34 -15.47 -13.50
CA LYS A 272 0.03 -14.12 -13.01
C LYS A 272 0.68 -13.01 -13.86
N ILE A 273 1.90 -13.22 -14.33
CA ILE A 273 2.57 -12.27 -15.24
C ILE A 273 1.85 -12.21 -16.60
N LEU A 274 1.41 -13.34 -17.12
CA LEU A 274 0.64 -13.40 -18.38
C LEU A 274 -0.73 -12.75 -18.23
N GLU A 275 -1.42 -12.99 -17.12
CA GLU A 275 -2.68 -12.34 -16.79
C GLU A 275 -2.51 -10.81 -16.79
N ASN A 276 -1.50 -10.28 -16.07
CA ASN A 276 -1.19 -8.86 -16.06
C ASN A 276 -0.96 -8.33 -17.49
N LYS A 277 -0.13 -9.01 -18.29
CA LYS A 277 0.14 -8.62 -19.68
C LYS A 277 -1.15 -8.51 -20.51
N ASN A 278 -2.07 -9.45 -20.37
CA ASN A 278 -3.33 -9.44 -21.11
C ASN A 278 -4.25 -8.27 -20.76
N HIS A 279 -4.12 -7.74 -19.54
CA HIS A 279 -4.84 -6.56 -19.06
C HIS A 279 -4.14 -5.23 -19.35
N LEU A 280 -2.90 -5.24 -19.85
CA LEU A 280 -2.28 -4.01 -20.34
C LEU A 280 -2.93 -3.62 -21.66
N SER A 281 -3.48 -2.41 -21.76
CA SER A 281 -4.03 -1.90 -23.01
C SER A 281 -2.99 -2.00 -24.13
N ARG A 282 -3.42 -2.37 -25.35
CA ARG A 282 -2.52 -2.43 -26.52
C ARG A 282 -1.76 -1.12 -26.62
N ILE A 283 -0.46 -1.20 -26.45
CA ILE A 283 0.42 -0.04 -26.61
C ILE A 283 0.44 0.33 -28.08
N ASN A 284 0.26 1.60 -28.38
CA ASN A 284 0.31 2.12 -29.74
C ASN A 284 1.71 2.10 -30.37
N SER A 285 2.74 1.61 -29.67
CA SER A 285 4.02 1.33 -30.29
C SER A 285 4.73 0.14 -29.61
N ILE A 286 5.20 -0.77 -30.45
CA ILE A 286 6.15 -1.82 -30.08
C ILE A 286 7.40 -1.21 -29.41
N PHE A 287 7.71 0.04 -29.68
CA PHE A 287 8.85 0.78 -29.13
C PHE A 287 8.71 1.14 -27.64
N ASP A 288 7.53 1.52 -27.14
CA ASP A 288 7.33 1.76 -25.70
C ASP A 288 7.42 0.46 -24.90
N PHE A 289 7.15 -0.67 -25.55
CA PHE A 289 7.28 -2.02 -25.00
C PHE A 289 8.74 -2.50 -24.94
N LEU A 290 9.61 -2.04 -25.84
CA LEU A 290 10.99 -2.52 -25.99
C LEU A 290 12.02 -1.77 -25.12
N PHE A 291 11.68 -0.63 -24.53
CA PHE A 291 12.69 0.28 -23.99
C PHE A 291 12.48 0.70 -22.54
N TYR A 292 12.26 -0.22 -21.62
CA TYR A 292 12.44 0.08 -20.22
C TYR A 292 13.94 0.00 -19.85
N LYS A 293 14.50 1.13 -19.36
CA LYS A 293 15.91 1.23 -18.99
C LYS A 293 16.17 0.53 -17.67
N CYS A 294 16.57 -0.73 -17.67
CA CYS A 294 17.22 -1.34 -16.52
C CYS A 294 18.72 -1.04 -16.56
N LYS A 295 19.25 -0.45 -15.50
CA LYS A 295 20.69 -0.37 -15.27
C LYS A 295 21.14 -1.61 -14.51
N ASP A 296 22.05 -2.41 -15.09
CA ASP A 296 22.86 -3.34 -14.35
C ASP A 296 24.35 -2.98 -14.51
N GLU A 297 25.22 -3.70 -13.79
CA GLU A 297 26.67 -3.48 -13.81
C GLU A 297 27.34 -3.75 -15.18
N LYS A 298 26.65 -4.41 -16.11
CA LYS A 298 27.17 -4.84 -17.42
C LYS A 298 26.54 -4.15 -18.63
N GLY A 299 25.54 -3.29 -18.42
CA GLY A 299 24.83 -2.59 -19.48
C GLY A 299 23.30 -2.64 -19.30
N LYS A 300 22.57 -2.12 -20.26
CA LYS A 300 21.11 -2.06 -20.25
C LYS A 300 20.56 -3.25 -21.03
N TYR A 301 19.78 -4.12 -20.40
CA TYR A 301 19.09 -5.21 -21.09
C TYR A 301 17.65 -5.38 -20.67
N ILE A 302 16.86 -5.92 -21.57
CA ILE A 302 15.47 -6.34 -21.32
C ILE A 302 15.41 -7.84 -21.59
N LYS A 303 15.03 -8.64 -20.60
CA LYS A 303 14.82 -10.07 -20.75
C LYS A 303 13.35 -10.34 -20.95
N PHE A 304 12.95 -10.90 -22.10
CA PHE A 304 11.58 -11.33 -22.36
C PHE A 304 11.34 -12.74 -21.78
N ILE A 305 10.14 -12.94 -21.20
CA ILE A 305 9.63 -14.25 -20.81
C ILE A 305 9.23 -14.95 -22.12
N ASN A 306 10.12 -15.60 -22.75
CA ASN A 306 10.07 -16.57 -23.84
C ASN A 306 11.18 -16.33 -24.86
N LYS A 307 12.24 -17.06 -24.74
CA LYS A 307 13.30 -17.32 -25.74
C LYS A 307 14.21 -16.16 -26.19
N TYR A 308 13.93 -14.89 -25.91
CA TYR A 308 14.72 -13.79 -26.47
C TYR A 308 15.26 -12.86 -25.37
N THR A 309 16.57 -12.61 -25.41
CA THR A 309 17.20 -11.58 -24.59
C THR A 309 17.68 -10.45 -25.50
N PHE A 310 17.27 -9.24 -25.22
CA PHE A 310 17.69 -8.07 -25.96
C PHE A 310 18.76 -7.33 -25.15
N TYR A 311 19.93 -7.11 -25.75
CA TYR A 311 20.99 -6.32 -25.17
C TYR A 311 21.03 -4.94 -25.81
N TYR A 312 21.08 -3.92 -24.97
CA TYR A 312 21.27 -2.55 -25.39
C TYR A 312 22.60 -2.06 -24.82
N LYS A 313 23.57 -1.77 -25.66
CA LYS A 313 24.86 -1.20 -25.28
C LYS A 313 24.98 0.21 -25.86
N LYS A 314 25.12 1.24 -24.99
CA LYS A 314 25.46 2.58 -25.41
C LYS A 314 26.97 2.65 -25.59
N ILE A 315 27.42 2.70 -26.83
CA ILE A 315 28.82 3.00 -27.15
C ILE A 315 28.97 4.53 -27.22
N LYS A 316 30.10 5.06 -26.78
CA LYS A 316 30.42 6.50 -26.87
C LYS A 316 30.19 6.98 -28.29
N GLY A 317 29.23 7.90 -28.48
CA GLY A 317 28.75 8.35 -29.77
C GLY A 317 27.35 7.78 -30.08
N ASN A 318 26.49 8.52 -30.71
CA ASN A 318 25.05 8.34 -30.88
C ASN A 318 24.54 7.07 -31.57
N ASN A 319 25.31 5.98 -31.66
CA ASN A 319 24.89 4.75 -32.32
C ASN A 319 24.41 3.71 -31.31
N VAL A 320 23.21 3.24 -31.54
CA VAL A 320 22.51 2.19 -30.78
C VAL A 320 22.57 0.92 -31.58
N PHE A 321 23.20 -0.13 -31.04
CA PHE A 321 23.20 -1.46 -31.63
C PHE A 321 22.31 -2.39 -30.83
N PHE A 322 21.51 -3.19 -31.51
CA PHE A 322 20.70 -4.25 -30.96
C PHE A 322 21.34 -5.60 -31.27
N GLU A 323 21.59 -6.36 -30.24
CA GLU A 323 22.03 -7.75 -30.39
C GLU A 323 20.91 -8.67 -29.90
N PHE A 324 20.47 -9.58 -30.79
CA PHE A 324 19.48 -10.60 -30.48
C PHE A 324 20.21 -11.89 -30.10
N LYS A 325 19.99 -12.38 -28.88
CA LYS A 325 20.42 -13.73 -28.51
C LYS A 325 19.22 -14.61 -28.26
N THR A 326 19.12 -15.71 -29.00
CA THR A 326 18.20 -16.79 -28.70
C THR A 326 18.78 -17.66 -27.61
N ASN A 327 18.08 -17.81 -26.49
CA ASN A 327 18.47 -18.83 -25.51
C ASN A 327 18.14 -20.20 -26.09
N LYS A 328 19.16 -21.02 -26.34
CA LYS A 328 19.02 -22.45 -26.69
C LYS A 328 18.53 -23.23 -25.48
#